data_391ae3614e54778cd95f496e02d74910
#
_entry.id   391ae3614e54778cd95f496e02d74910
#
_cell.length_a   1.000
_cell.length_b   1.000
_cell.length_c   1.000
_cell.angle_alpha   90.00
_cell.angle_beta   90.00
_cell.angle_gamma   90.00
#
_symmetry.space_group_name_H-M   'P 1'
#
loop_
_entity.id
_entity.type
_entity.pdbx_description
1 polymer ?
#
loop_
_entity_poly.entity_id
_entity_poly.type
_entity_poly.pdbx_seq_one_letter_code
_entity_poly.pdbx_strand_id
1 'polypeptide(L)'
;MRTKRTGILLLFLVCLFIFSGQAVSQEVGQETEIDKKVKNLLQDTKYRWRDMNVPEVDGQKLYDLIIENNYKKALEVGTSTGHSGIWIAWALSKTGGKLITVEIDKDRYEEAVKNFEKAGLSKFIDARLADAHELIPELEGPFDFVFIDADKNWYTNYAKAVIPKLEKGACMTAHNVYDSSGRFRRGRSGHGYLEYVKSLSFLETTVFSSGGGIAISYKKE
;
A
#
# COMPACT_ATOMS: atom_id res chain seq x y z
N MET A 1 52.80 -72.27 -26.28
CA MET A 1 52.72 -70.81 -26.10
C MET A 1 51.31 -70.43 -25.73
N ARG A 2 51.10 -70.05 -24.46
CA ARG A 2 49.73 -69.69 -23.90
C ARG A 2 49.64 -68.17 -23.81
N THR A 3 48.79 -67.53 -24.59
CA THR A 3 48.47 -66.11 -24.51
C THR A 3 47.38 -65.87 -23.46
N LYS A 4 47.76 -65.13 -22.41
CA LYS A 4 46.79 -64.66 -21.38
C LYS A 4 46.02 -63.43 -21.91
N ARG A 5 44.71 -63.53 -21.98
CA ARG A 5 43.83 -62.44 -22.22
C ARG A 5 43.49 -61.78 -20.86
N THR A 6 43.95 -60.54 -20.65
CA THR A 6 43.61 -59.69 -19.53
C THR A 6 42.26 -58.98 -19.87
N GLY A 7 41.20 -59.35 -19.14
CA GLY A 7 39.94 -58.66 -19.25
C GLY A 7 39.93 -57.38 -18.37
N ILE A 8 39.70 -56.28 -18.99
CA ILE A 8 39.48 -54.98 -18.30
C ILE A 8 37.98 -54.94 -17.92
N LEU A 9 37.74 -54.97 -16.60
CA LEU A 9 36.40 -54.78 -16.02
C LEU A 9 36.11 -53.27 -15.93
N LEU A 10 35.24 -52.75 -16.80
CA LEU A 10 34.79 -51.36 -16.80
C LEU A 10 33.66 -51.20 -15.78
N LEU A 11 33.99 -50.60 -14.64
CA LEU A 11 33.01 -50.29 -13.60
C LEU A 11 32.24 -49.02 -14.02
N PHE A 12 30.99 -49.14 -14.44
CA PHE A 12 30.11 -48.00 -14.63
C PHE A 12 29.58 -47.54 -13.25
N LEU A 13 30.10 -46.40 -12.80
CA LEU A 13 29.59 -45.69 -11.63
C LEU A 13 28.32 -44.93 -12.08
N VAL A 14 27.13 -45.47 -11.77
CA VAL A 14 25.86 -44.77 -11.95
C VAL A 14 25.69 -43.80 -10.77
N CYS A 15 26.00 -42.52 -10.98
CA CYS A 15 25.65 -41.47 -10.03
C CYS A 15 24.14 -41.25 -10.09
N LEU A 16 23.42 -41.84 -9.13
CA LEU A 16 22.04 -41.45 -8.85
C LEU A 16 22.00 -40.05 -8.20
N PHE A 17 21.72 -39.03 -9.00
CA PHE A 17 21.31 -37.73 -8.46
C PHE A 17 19.92 -37.88 -7.88
N ILE A 18 19.83 -38.02 -6.56
CA ILE A 18 18.57 -37.90 -5.83
C ILE A 18 18.27 -36.39 -5.79
N PHE A 19 17.42 -35.93 -6.70
CA PHE A 19 16.77 -34.62 -6.57
C PHE A 19 15.83 -34.70 -5.38
N SER A 20 16.28 -34.27 -4.21
CA SER A 20 15.39 -33.97 -3.09
C SER A 20 14.59 -32.73 -3.46
N GLY A 21 13.43 -32.95 -4.06
CA GLY A 21 12.41 -31.93 -4.22
C GLY A 21 11.99 -31.47 -2.82
N GLN A 22 12.62 -30.41 -2.31
CA GLN A 22 12.05 -29.65 -1.20
C GLN A 22 10.77 -29.04 -1.76
N ALA A 23 9.63 -29.65 -1.40
CA ALA A 23 8.35 -28.99 -1.48
C ALA A 23 8.47 -27.74 -0.61
N VAL A 24 8.52 -26.56 -1.24
CA VAL A 24 8.26 -25.30 -0.58
C VAL A 24 6.81 -25.36 -0.16
N SER A 25 6.56 -25.89 1.05
CA SER A 25 5.30 -25.67 1.72
C SER A 25 5.21 -24.16 1.89
N GLN A 26 4.25 -23.51 1.20
CA GLN A 26 3.79 -22.19 1.58
C GLN A 26 3.40 -22.31 3.04
N GLU A 27 4.26 -21.83 3.94
CA GLU A 27 3.86 -21.53 5.29
C GLU A 27 2.70 -20.54 5.16
N VAL A 28 1.49 -21.02 5.41
CA VAL A 28 0.35 -20.16 5.71
C VAL A 28 0.79 -19.41 6.97
N GLY A 29 1.25 -18.17 6.78
CA GLY A 29 1.92 -17.39 7.82
C GLY A 29 1.02 -17.34 9.05
N GLN A 30 1.55 -17.79 10.17
CA GLN A 30 0.84 -17.79 11.45
C GLN A 30 0.38 -16.37 11.76
N GLU A 31 -0.91 -16.18 12.05
CA GLU A 31 -1.51 -14.89 12.35
C GLU A 31 -0.76 -14.22 13.51
N THR A 32 -0.22 -13.02 13.27
CA THR A 32 0.55 -12.29 14.27
C THR A 32 -0.35 -11.59 15.31
N GLU A 33 0.21 -11.17 16.45
CA GLU A 33 -0.54 -10.37 17.43
C GLU A 33 -1.05 -9.03 16.84
N ILE A 34 -0.32 -8.45 15.89
CA ILE A 34 -0.78 -7.26 15.16
C ILE A 34 -2.00 -7.59 14.30
N ASP A 35 -2.00 -8.72 13.59
CA ASP A 35 -3.14 -9.14 12.77
C ASP A 35 -4.41 -9.27 13.61
N LYS A 36 -4.31 -9.90 14.75
CA LYS A 36 -5.45 -10.07 15.68
C LYS A 36 -5.97 -8.72 16.18
N LYS A 37 -5.07 -7.84 16.62
CA LYS A 37 -5.45 -6.50 17.10
C LYS A 37 -6.13 -5.65 16.02
N VAL A 38 -5.56 -5.64 14.81
CA VAL A 38 -6.12 -4.89 13.68
C VAL A 38 -7.49 -5.44 13.29
N LYS A 39 -7.61 -6.76 13.11
CA LYS A 39 -8.89 -7.39 12.74
C LYS A 39 -9.97 -7.14 13.79
N ASN A 40 -9.64 -7.30 15.07
CA ASN A 40 -10.58 -7.04 16.16
C ASN A 40 -11.01 -5.56 16.15
N LEU A 41 -10.06 -4.62 16.01
CA LEU A 41 -10.39 -3.19 15.96
C LEU A 41 -11.28 -2.83 14.78
N LEU A 42 -10.97 -3.33 13.59
CA LEU A 42 -11.77 -3.09 12.38
C LEU A 42 -13.17 -3.70 12.51
N GLN A 43 -13.30 -4.89 13.12
CA GLN A 43 -14.58 -5.55 13.35
C GLN A 43 -15.41 -4.84 14.42
N ASP A 44 -14.81 -4.49 15.57
CA ASP A 44 -15.49 -3.83 16.69
C ASP A 44 -15.96 -2.42 16.34
N THR A 45 -15.25 -1.77 15.43
CA THR A 45 -15.52 -0.40 15.02
C THR A 45 -16.23 -0.29 13.67
N LYS A 46 -16.54 -1.40 13.00
CA LYS A 46 -17.15 -1.46 11.66
C LYS A 46 -18.32 -0.52 11.46
N TYR A 47 -19.15 -0.29 12.49
CA TYR A 47 -20.29 0.63 12.44
C TYR A 47 -20.00 2.00 13.06
N ARG A 48 -18.80 2.22 13.60
CA ARG A 48 -18.38 3.49 14.23
C ARG A 48 -17.52 4.34 13.29
N TRP A 49 -16.90 3.72 12.28
CA TRP A 49 -16.17 4.41 11.22
C TRP A 49 -17.13 5.14 10.26
N ARG A 50 -17.84 6.16 10.77
CA ARG A 50 -18.86 6.87 9.99
C ARG A 50 -18.43 8.24 9.51
N ASP A 51 -17.34 8.78 10.06
CA ASP A 51 -16.88 10.13 9.77
C ASP A 51 -15.68 10.08 8.83
N MET A 52 -15.91 10.40 7.55
CA MET A 52 -14.89 10.63 6.52
C MET A 52 -13.84 9.50 6.40
N ASN A 53 -14.24 8.26 6.67
CA ASN A 53 -13.38 7.10 6.56
C ASN A 53 -13.64 6.32 5.27
N VAL A 54 -12.58 5.68 4.74
CA VAL A 54 -12.70 4.85 3.53
C VAL A 54 -13.58 3.62 3.79
N PRO A 55 -14.35 3.13 2.79
CA PRO A 55 -14.98 1.82 2.88
C PRO A 55 -13.96 0.70 3.13
N GLU A 56 -14.38 -0.38 3.79
CA GLU A 56 -13.53 -1.54 4.08
C GLU A 56 -12.85 -2.12 2.80
N VAL A 57 -13.60 -2.16 1.68
CA VAL A 57 -13.09 -2.65 0.39
C VAL A 57 -11.97 -1.77 -0.16
N ASP A 58 -12.01 -0.46 0.09
CA ASP A 58 -10.95 0.47 -0.31
C ASP A 58 -9.74 0.33 0.61
N GLY A 59 -9.95 0.17 1.92
CA GLY A 59 -8.88 -0.13 2.86
C GLY A 59 -8.14 -1.42 2.50
N GLN A 60 -8.89 -2.50 2.19
CA GLN A 60 -8.30 -3.75 1.72
C GLN A 60 -7.50 -3.54 0.42
N LYS A 61 -8.01 -2.72 -0.52
CA LYS A 61 -7.28 -2.44 -1.77
C LYS A 61 -5.95 -1.72 -1.51
N LEU A 62 -5.92 -0.76 -0.57
CA LEU A 62 -4.67 -0.08 -0.17
C LEU A 62 -3.67 -1.07 0.44
N TYR A 63 -4.15 -1.97 1.31
CA TYR A 63 -3.35 -3.04 1.90
C TYR A 63 -2.74 -3.94 0.82
N ASP A 64 -3.57 -4.44 -0.11
CA ASP A 64 -3.14 -5.36 -1.17
C ASP A 64 -2.07 -4.72 -2.07
N LEU A 65 -2.25 -3.45 -2.46
CA LEU A 65 -1.28 -2.71 -3.27
C LEU A 65 0.11 -2.65 -2.61
N ILE A 66 0.15 -2.43 -1.30
CA ILE A 66 1.40 -2.37 -0.53
C ILE A 66 2.06 -3.74 -0.46
N ILE A 67 1.29 -4.80 -0.18
CA ILE A 67 1.81 -6.17 -0.08
C ILE A 67 2.32 -6.67 -1.43
N GLU A 68 1.51 -6.53 -2.49
CA GLU A 68 1.84 -7.00 -3.84
C GLU A 68 3.13 -6.39 -4.39
N ASN A 69 3.41 -5.13 -4.05
CA ASN A 69 4.57 -4.40 -4.54
C ASN A 69 5.71 -4.27 -3.50
N ASN A 70 5.52 -4.82 -2.29
CA ASN A 70 6.49 -4.74 -1.19
C ASN A 70 6.91 -3.30 -0.84
N TYR A 71 5.95 -2.36 -0.85
CA TYR A 71 6.21 -0.95 -0.53
C TYR A 71 6.57 -0.75 0.93
N LYS A 72 7.42 0.27 1.21
CA LYS A 72 8.01 0.51 2.55
C LYS A 72 7.98 1.97 3.00
N LYS A 73 7.82 2.92 2.08
CA LYS A 73 7.90 4.36 2.37
C LYS A 73 6.61 5.04 1.95
N ALA A 74 5.61 4.94 2.82
CA ALA A 74 4.28 5.43 2.52
C ALA A 74 4.03 6.84 3.03
N LEU A 75 3.25 7.61 2.28
CA LEU A 75 2.70 8.91 2.66
C LEU A 75 1.17 8.86 2.55
N GLU A 76 0.47 9.33 3.56
CA GLU A 76 -0.96 9.57 3.55
C GLU A 76 -1.24 11.05 3.77
N VAL A 77 -2.08 11.62 2.91
CA VAL A 77 -2.53 13.02 2.98
C VAL A 77 -4.01 13.03 3.39
N GLY A 78 -4.26 13.32 4.66
CA GLY A 78 -5.58 13.23 5.30
C GLY A 78 -5.72 11.94 6.11
N THR A 79 -5.46 12.02 7.42
CA THR A 79 -5.53 10.89 8.36
C THR A 79 -6.96 10.61 8.82
N SER A 80 -7.78 11.67 9.00
CA SER A 80 -9.05 11.60 9.72
C SER A 80 -8.89 10.87 11.06
N THR A 81 -9.77 9.93 11.41
CA THR A 81 -9.66 9.13 12.63
C THR A 81 -8.77 7.88 12.49
N GLY A 82 -8.05 7.74 11.36
CA GLY A 82 -6.97 6.76 11.15
C GLY A 82 -7.38 5.45 10.47
N HIS A 83 -8.58 5.33 9.91
CA HIS A 83 -9.04 4.08 9.33
C HIS A 83 -8.17 3.59 8.15
N SER A 84 -7.93 4.44 7.15
CA SER A 84 -7.02 4.15 6.03
C SER A 84 -5.58 3.95 6.49
N GLY A 85 -5.11 4.80 7.42
CA GLY A 85 -3.79 4.68 8.03
C GLY A 85 -3.57 3.33 8.72
N ILE A 86 -4.60 2.73 9.33
CA ILE A 86 -4.54 1.37 9.91
C ILE A 86 -4.32 0.32 8.81
N TRP A 87 -5.07 0.36 7.70
CA TRP A 87 -4.90 -0.58 6.58
C TRP A 87 -3.50 -0.47 5.96
N ILE A 88 -3.05 0.76 5.71
CA ILE A 88 -1.73 1.05 5.14
C ILE A 88 -0.62 0.57 6.09
N ALA A 89 -0.66 0.96 7.36
CA ALA A 89 0.36 0.59 8.34
C ALA A 89 0.35 -0.91 8.68
N TRP A 90 -0.82 -1.56 8.61
CA TRP A 90 -0.90 -3.01 8.74
C TRP A 90 -0.12 -3.71 7.63
N ALA A 91 -0.30 -3.31 6.37
CA ALA A 91 0.49 -3.83 5.25
C ALA A 91 1.98 -3.52 5.44
N LEU A 92 2.33 -2.28 5.82
CA LEU A 92 3.72 -1.87 6.06
C LEU A 92 4.37 -2.65 7.22
N SER A 93 3.59 -3.13 8.19
CA SER A 93 4.11 -4.02 9.25
C SER A 93 4.61 -5.36 8.71
N LYS A 94 4.12 -5.80 7.55
CA LYS A 94 4.54 -7.02 6.87
C LYS A 94 5.75 -6.79 5.95
N THR A 95 5.81 -5.62 5.32
CA THR A 95 6.90 -5.28 4.39
C THR A 95 8.11 -4.65 5.09
N GLY A 96 7.99 -4.31 6.37
CA GLY A 96 9.03 -3.63 7.16
C GLY A 96 9.13 -2.13 6.88
N GLY A 97 8.04 -1.53 6.39
CA GLY A 97 7.97 -0.12 6.03
C GLY A 97 7.43 0.79 7.15
N LYS A 98 7.25 2.08 6.79
CA LYS A 98 6.67 3.11 7.63
C LYS A 98 5.74 4.04 6.86
N LEU A 99 4.72 4.54 7.55
CA LEU A 99 3.77 5.54 7.07
C LEU A 99 4.06 6.89 7.71
N ILE A 100 4.13 7.96 6.89
CA ILE A 100 3.91 9.33 7.34
C ILE A 100 2.46 9.68 7.02
N THR A 101 1.68 10.15 8.01
CA THR A 101 0.29 10.57 7.81
C THR A 101 0.07 11.95 8.41
N VAL A 102 -0.78 12.77 7.74
CA VAL A 102 -0.95 14.19 8.07
C VAL A 102 -2.42 14.50 8.29
N GLU A 103 -2.74 15.12 9.43
CA GLU A 103 -4.08 15.59 9.79
C GLU A 103 -4.01 17.05 10.27
N ILE A 104 -4.96 17.87 9.84
CA ILE A 104 -5.05 19.27 10.23
C ILE A 104 -5.93 19.48 11.47
N ASP A 105 -6.93 18.61 11.66
CA ASP A 105 -7.86 18.65 12.79
C ASP A 105 -7.26 17.93 14.00
N LYS A 106 -7.09 18.69 15.08
CA LYS A 106 -6.46 18.19 16.30
C LYS A 106 -7.24 17.03 16.94
N ASP A 107 -8.57 17.11 16.97
CA ASP A 107 -9.39 16.09 17.66
C ASP A 107 -9.34 14.78 16.88
N ARG A 108 -9.39 14.83 15.54
CA ARG A 108 -9.22 13.67 14.66
C ARG A 108 -7.83 13.07 14.75
N TYR A 109 -6.80 13.91 14.76
CA TYR A 109 -5.42 13.46 14.97
C TYR A 109 -5.27 12.69 16.29
N GLU A 110 -5.78 13.23 17.41
CA GLU A 110 -5.70 12.56 18.71
C GLU A 110 -6.48 11.25 18.74
N GLU A 111 -7.63 11.18 18.05
CA GLU A 111 -8.39 9.95 17.89
C GLU A 111 -7.63 8.93 17.03
N ALA A 112 -7.04 9.36 15.91
CA ALA A 112 -6.23 8.49 15.05
C ALA A 112 -5.05 7.88 15.82
N VAL A 113 -4.30 8.68 16.57
CA VAL A 113 -3.17 8.19 17.40
C VAL A 113 -3.64 7.10 18.38
N LYS A 114 -4.77 7.32 19.07
CA LYS A 114 -5.35 6.30 19.98
C LYS A 114 -5.76 5.02 19.23
N ASN A 115 -6.27 5.15 18.01
CA ASN A 115 -6.64 3.99 17.19
C ASN A 115 -5.40 3.23 16.69
N PHE A 116 -4.33 3.93 16.34
CA PHE A 116 -3.04 3.31 15.98
C PHE A 116 -2.41 2.55 17.15
N GLU A 117 -2.49 3.10 18.36
CA GLU A 117 -2.05 2.42 19.58
C GLU A 117 -2.86 1.13 19.84
N LYS A 118 -4.20 1.19 19.77
CA LYS A 118 -5.07 0.03 19.94
C LYS A 118 -4.78 -1.06 18.90
N ALA A 119 -4.49 -0.68 17.64
CA ALA A 119 -4.09 -1.58 16.59
C ALA A 119 -2.68 -2.17 16.79
N GLY A 120 -1.86 -1.62 17.68
CA GLY A 120 -0.46 -2.00 17.86
C GLY A 120 0.46 -1.57 16.73
N LEU A 121 0.07 -0.50 16.01
CA LEU A 121 0.73 -0.02 14.79
C LEU A 121 1.58 1.23 14.98
N SER A 122 1.62 1.84 16.18
CA SER A 122 2.31 3.12 16.45
C SER A 122 3.76 3.16 15.97
N LYS A 123 4.50 2.05 16.06
CA LYS A 123 5.90 1.97 15.61
C LYS A 123 6.09 2.06 14.09
N PHE A 124 5.02 1.85 13.32
CA PHE A 124 5.02 1.90 11.86
C PHE A 124 4.46 3.22 11.31
N ILE A 125 4.02 4.14 12.20
CA ILE A 125 3.33 5.38 11.83
C ILE A 125 4.04 6.58 12.43
N ASP A 126 4.31 7.58 11.60
CA ASP A 126 4.70 8.93 11.96
C ASP A 126 3.49 9.83 11.66
N ALA A 127 2.62 10.02 12.67
CA ALA A 127 1.45 10.86 12.54
C ALA A 127 1.80 12.32 12.84
N ARG A 128 1.39 13.24 11.97
CA ARG A 128 1.72 14.67 12.06
C ARG A 128 0.46 15.51 12.10
N LEU A 129 0.35 16.36 13.12
CA LEU A 129 -0.68 17.41 13.21
C LEU A 129 -0.16 18.64 12.46
N ALA A 130 -0.62 18.83 11.22
CA ALA A 130 -0.16 19.94 10.37
C ALA A 130 -1.14 20.20 9.22
N ASP A 131 -1.03 21.39 8.61
CA ASP A 131 -1.68 21.65 7.32
C ASP A 131 -0.92 20.95 6.20
N ALA A 132 -1.60 20.05 5.49
CA ALA A 132 -1.02 19.31 4.38
C ALA A 132 -0.64 20.22 3.20
N HIS A 133 -1.29 21.39 3.03
CA HIS A 133 -0.93 22.35 1.98
C HIS A 133 0.49 22.87 2.17
N GLU A 134 0.92 23.03 3.41
CA GLU A 134 2.25 23.55 3.78
C GLU A 134 3.25 22.40 3.92
N LEU A 135 2.87 21.33 4.62
CA LEU A 135 3.80 20.25 4.96
C LEU A 135 4.20 19.38 3.76
N ILE A 136 3.25 19.01 2.86
CA ILE A 136 3.55 18.09 1.76
C ILE A 136 4.63 18.61 0.80
N PRO A 137 4.65 19.90 0.41
CA PRO A 137 5.76 20.45 -0.36
C PRO A 137 7.13 20.32 0.30
N GLU A 138 7.20 20.44 1.63
CA GLU A 138 8.44 20.43 2.43
C GLU A 138 8.96 19.03 2.75
N LEU A 139 8.11 17.98 2.66
CA LEU A 139 8.53 16.63 2.94
C LEU A 139 9.59 16.16 1.94
N GLU A 140 10.66 15.57 2.46
CA GLU A 140 11.64 14.89 1.62
C GLU A 140 11.17 13.47 1.28
N GLY A 141 11.33 13.11 -0.01
CA GLY A 141 11.15 11.74 -0.47
C GLY A 141 12.40 10.90 -0.21
N PRO A 142 12.54 9.75 -0.88
CA PRO A 142 11.57 9.23 -1.85
C PRO A 142 10.44 8.46 -1.18
N PHE A 143 9.26 8.42 -1.85
CA PHE A 143 8.11 7.61 -1.48
C PHE A 143 7.86 6.52 -2.53
N ASP A 144 7.45 5.33 -2.08
CA ASP A 144 7.05 4.23 -2.95
C ASP A 144 5.52 4.01 -2.95
N PHE A 145 4.81 4.50 -1.92
CA PHE A 145 3.36 4.48 -1.86
C PHE A 145 2.80 5.82 -1.35
N VAL A 146 1.77 6.34 -2.02
CA VAL A 146 1.10 7.58 -1.59
C VAL A 146 -0.41 7.41 -1.67
N PHE A 147 -1.12 7.84 -0.61
CA PHE A 147 -2.57 7.92 -0.56
C PHE A 147 -3.03 9.35 -0.29
N ILE A 148 -3.87 9.91 -1.17
CA ILE A 148 -4.40 11.28 -1.09
C ILE A 148 -5.89 11.20 -0.79
N ASP A 149 -6.30 11.66 0.40
CA ASP A 149 -7.72 11.72 0.82
C ASP A 149 -8.01 12.93 1.75
N ALA A 150 -7.49 14.11 1.39
CA ALA A 150 -7.71 15.36 2.13
C ALA A 150 -8.62 16.33 1.34
N ASP A 151 -8.22 17.62 1.21
CA ASP A 151 -8.96 18.62 0.45
C ASP A 151 -9.04 18.26 -1.05
N LYS A 152 -10.25 17.94 -1.50
CA LYS A 152 -10.53 17.51 -2.88
C LYS A 152 -10.17 18.58 -3.93
N ASN A 153 -10.19 19.85 -3.56
CA ASN A 153 -9.81 20.94 -4.47
C ASN A 153 -8.29 21.03 -4.67
N TRP A 154 -7.52 20.44 -3.73
CA TRP A 154 -6.06 20.45 -3.76
C TRP A 154 -5.42 19.17 -4.31
N TYR A 155 -6.17 18.15 -4.68
CA TYR A 155 -5.66 16.87 -5.17
C TYR A 155 -4.58 17.01 -6.25
N THR A 156 -4.81 17.86 -7.26
CA THR A 156 -3.82 18.11 -8.32
C THR A 156 -2.55 18.78 -7.76
N ASN A 157 -2.67 19.66 -6.75
CA ASN A 157 -1.53 20.32 -6.12
C ASN A 157 -0.73 19.31 -5.27
N TYR A 158 -1.39 18.46 -4.49
CA TYR A 158 -0.73 17.36 -3.78
C TYR A 158 0.02 16.45 -4.75
N ALA A 159 -0.61 16.04 -5.86
CA ALA A 159 0.05 15.24 -6.87
C ALA A 159 1.30 15.92 -7.44
N LYS A 160 1.21 17.22 -7.79
CA LYS A 160 2.36 18.01 -8.29
C LYS A 160 3.51 18.06 -7.27
N ALA A 161 3.21 18.18 -5.98
CA ALA A 161 4.21 18.22 -4.92
C ALA A 161 4.86 16.85 -4.66
N VAL A 162 4.09 15.75 -4.83
CA VAL A 162 4.52 14.38 -4.51
C VAL A 162 5.23 13.69 -5.68
N ILE A 163 4.76 13.88 -6.92
CA ILE A 163 5.29 13.18 -8.11
C ILE A 163 6.82 13.26 -8.25
N PRO A 164 7.48 14.40 -8.03
CA PRO A 164 8.95 14.48 -8.09
C PRO A 164 9.64 13.63 -7.01
N LYS A 165 8.92 13.29 -5.93
CA LYS A 165 9.41 12.54 -4.76
C LYS A 165 9.07 11.05 -4.83
N LEU A 166 8.41 10.60 -5.91
CA LEU A 166 8.09 9.18 -6.12
C LEU A 166 9.30 8.43 -6.66
N GLU A 167 9.55 7.25 -6.10
CA GLU A 167 10.49 6.29 -6.70
C GLU A 167 9.96 5.72 -8.02
N LYS A 168 10.83 5.16 -8.85
CA LYS A 168 10.42 4.33 -9.98
C LYS A 168 9.63 3.12 -9.49
N GLY A 169 8.50 2.82 -10.12
CA GLY A 169 7.58 1.76 -9.69
C GLY A 169 6.67 2.14 -8.52
N ALA A 170 6.79 3.36 -7.98
CA ALA A 170 5.91 3.84 -6.92
C ALA A 170 4.45 3.91 -7.35
N CYS A 171 3.55 3.71 -6.40
CA CYS A 171 2.10 3.82 -6.57
C CYS A 171 1.57 5.05 -5.84
N MET A 172 0.96 5.97 -6.58
CA MET A 172 0.20 7.09 -6.02
C MET A 172 -1.29 6.83 -6.20
N THR A 173 -2.04 6.90 -5.10
CA THR A 173 -3.49 6.66 -5.07
C THR A 173 -4.23 7.91 -4.58
N ALA A 174 -5.48 8.09 -5.06
CA ALA A 174 -6.36 9.16 -4.58
C ALA A 174 -7.79 8.67 -4.46
N HIS A 175 -8.43 8.97 -3.32
CA HIS A 175 -9.78 8.51 -3.00
C HIS A 175 -10.89 9.41 -3.55
N ASN A 176 -12.10 8.87 -3.70
CA ASN A 176 -13.27 9.54 -4.29
C ASN A 176 -13.02 10.07 -5.72
N VAL A 177 -12.20 9.36 -6.47
CA VAL A 177 -11.95 9.63 -7.88
C VAL A 177 -12.64 8.56 -8.72
N TYR A 178 -13.50 9.00 -9.63
CA TYR A 178 -14.32 8.12 -10.46
C TYR A 178 -14.03 8.36 -11.94
N ASP A 179 -14.04 7.31 -12.75
CA ASP A 179 -14.03 7.45 -14.20
C ASP A 179 -15.41 7.98 -14.67
N SER A 180 -15.41 8.84 -15.70
CA SER A 180 -16.62 9.49 -16.25
C SER A 180 -17.68 8.50 -16.77
N SER A 181 -17.32 7.22 -16.95
CA SER A 181 -18.22 6.14 -17.34
C SER A 181 -19.12 5.62 -16.21
N GLY A 182 -18.86 5.99 -14.93
CA GLY A 182 -19.61 5.50 -13.77
C GLY A 182 -20.87 6.31 -13.48
N ARG A 183 -21.93 5.64 -12.95
CA ARG A 183 -23.25 6.19 -12.63
C ARG A 183 -23.29 7.33 -11.60
N PHE A 184 -22.20 7.67 -10.97
CA PHE A 184 -22.12 8.68 -9.91
C PHE A 184 -21.58 10.02 -10.42
N ARG A 185 -22.40 10.73 -11.22
CA ARG A 185 -22.14 12.13 -11.64
C ARG A 185 -22.37 13.17 -10.54
N ARG A 186 -22.44 12.80 -9.26
CA ARG A 186 -22.66 13.72 -8.16
C ARG A 186 -21.38 14.02 -7.39
N GLY A 187 -20.55 14.86 -7.95
CA GLY A 187 -19.40 15.46 -7.27
C GLY A 187 -18.30 15.77 -8.26
N ARG A 188 -18.02 17.05 -8.44
CA ARG A 188 -16.91 17.55 -9.28
C ARG A 188 -15.53 17.33 -8.62
N SER A 189 -15.46 16.61 -7.50
CA SER A 189 -14.22 16.35 -6.79
C SER A 189 -13.40 15.29 -7.54
N GLY A 190 -12.16 15.60 -7.83
CA GLY A 190 -11.22 14.68 -8.48
C GLY A 190 -11.20 14.68 -10.01
N HIS A 191 -12.12 15.39 -10.72
CA HIS A 191 -12.12 15.41 -12.18
C HIS A 191 -10.82 15.99 -12.76
N GLY A 192 -10.42 17.16 -12.31
CA GLY A 192 -9.16 17.76 -12.76
C GLY A 192 -7.91 16.97 -12.35
N TYR A 193 -7.97 16.27 -11.22
CA TYR A 193 -6.92 15.36 -10.78
C TYR A 193 -6.74 14.18 -11.74
N LEU A 194 -7.83 13.46 -12.05
CA LEU A 194 -7.78 12.28 -12.93
C LEU A 194 -7.29 12.64 -14.33
N GLU A 195 -7.79 13.75 -14.89
CA GLU A 195 -7.33 14.27 -16.18
C GLU A 195 -5.82 14.63 -16.13
N TYR A 196 -5.39 15.28 -15.05
CA TYR A 196 -4.00 15.64 -14.85
C TYR A 196 -3.09 14.41 -14.81
N VAL A 197 -3.35 13.42 -13.94
CA VAL A 197 -2.48 12.24 -13.83
C VAL A 197 -2.50 11.38 -15.08
N LYS A 198 -3.64 11.28 -15.80
CA LYS A 198 -3.74 10.58 -17.08
C LYS A 198 -2.99 11.30 -18.21
N SER A 199 -2.78 12.61 -18.14
CA SER A 199 -2.01 13.38 -19.14
C SER A 199 -0.50 13.16 -19.05
N LEU A 200 -0.02 12.60 -17.93
CA LEU A 200 1.41 12.37 -17.68
C LEU A 200 1.82 10.99 -18.23
N SER A 201 2.58 10.98 -19.34
CA SER A 201 2.96 9.75 -20.06
C SER A 201 3.76 8.74 -19.24
N PHE A 202 4.47 9.21 -18.19
CA PHE A 202 5.24 8.39 -17.27
C PHE A 202 4.40 7.80 -16.12
N LEU A 203 3.10 8.15 -16.02
CA LEU A 203 2.16 7.51 -15.11
C LEU A 203 1.22 6.56 -15.86
N GLU A 204 1.01 5.38 -15.31
CA GLU A 204 -0.05 4.48 -15.73
C GLU A 204 -1.18 4.54 -14.72
N THR A 205 -2.32 5.10 -15.13
CA THR A 205 -3.44 5.39 -14.23
C THR A 205 -4.67 4.58 -14.57
N THR A 206 -5.19 3.86 -13.57
CA THR A 206 -6.48 3.15 -13.59
C THR A 206 -7.38 3.64 -12.47
N VAL A 207 -8.67 3.24 -12.48
CA VAL A 207 -9.63 3.56 -11.41
C VAL A 207 -10.25 2.27 -10.88
N PHE A 208 -10.09 2.04 -9.57
CA PHE A 208 -10.77 0.99 -8.84
C PHE A 208 -12.11 1.53 -8.33
N SER A 209 -13.22 0.98 -8.81
CA SER A 209 -14.58 1.51 -8.61
C SER A 209 -15.47 0.67 -7.68
N SER A 210 -14.93 -0.37 -7.03
CA SER A 210 -15.72 -1.27 -6.17
C SER A 210 -16.13 -0.67 -4.82
N GLY A 211 -15.52 0.46 -4.42
CA GLY A 211 -15.81 1.17 -3.17
C GLY A 211 -16.12 2.64 -3.40
N GLY A 212 -15.41 3.51 -2.70
CA GLY A 212 -15.50 4.96 -2.83
C GLY A 212 -14.77 5.56 -4.03
N GLY A 213 -14.21 4.71 -4.92
CA GLY A 213 -13.45 5.12 -6.10
C GLY A 213 -12.00 5.51 -5.76
N ILE A 214 -11.03 4.71 -6.23
CA ILE A 214 -9.60 5.00 -6.03
C ILE A 214 -8.94 5.12 -7.40
N ALA A 215 -8.37 6.30 -7.72
CA ALA A 215 -7.42 6.40 -8.82
C ALA A 215 -6.09 5.79 -8.37
N ILE A 216 -5.52 4.91 -9.19
CA ILE A 216 -4.27 4.20 -8.92
C ILE A 216 -3.31 4.54 -10.06
N SER A 217 -2.21 5.20 -9.74
CA SER A 217 -1.21 5.68 -10.70
C SER A 217 0.16 5.11 -10.38
N TYR A 218 0.70 4.28 -11.28
CA TYR A 218 2.06 3.74 -11.17
C TYR A 218 3.05 4.60 -11.95
N LYS A 219 4.18 4.95 -11.31
CA LYS A 219 5.29 5.64 -11.98
C LYS A 219 6.17 4.65 -12.72
N LYS A 220 6.21 4.75 -14.06
CA LYS A 220 6.96 3.83 -14.93
C LYS A 220 8.47 4.06 -14.91
N GLU A 221 8.91 5.32 -14.82
CA GLU A 221 10.31 5.75 -14.93
C GLU A 221 10.63 6.85 -13.90
#